data_2a1d28c61578af33914213d0076afe30
#
_entry.id   2a1d28c61578af33914213d0076afe30
#
_cell.length_a   1.000
_cell.length_b   1.000
_cell.length_c   1.000
_cell.angle_alpha   90.00
_cell.angle_beta   90.00
_cell.angle_gamma   90.00
#
_symmetry.space_group_name_H-M   'P 1'
#
loop_
_entity.id
_entity.type
_entity.pdbx_description
1 polymer ?
#
loop_
_entity_poly.entity_id
_entity_poly.type
_entity_poly.pdbx_seq_one_letter_code
_entity_poly.pdbx_strand_id
1 'polypeptide(L)'
;MKVYILAPNSTTNDEENISKVLDFLKIVERQLGCYGIEYYRVQKMNYKKCVSKLDNDSIVVAFNGYLDTYYDFLEEALIKKSKIFPVAFDKENRIPPSIISNKQSFDVYEQLRRRDLSNDYVEIPANVFARKIISECMPTICNENINIFLSHRRLDGEEITASICDTLNVLAPEKECFRDIVNVNIGENAQDVIDTALVYSDVLVFFHTELSATSDWILKEILYALINNIPILWVKIGNPNIKSLKYMPSEKPHLEYLEEDFSNQETLNEIADQILDKSYEILLSKSDDVYDEMNCITDLLNDKLELVNDTKMIYSLSLPRKGYSYPQRTIKQFVQFFGRIPKQSDADELKSILAQYSSSEFDSAVMLSKRVITRTEYDDILSDNFDDFYYTYFKYLKGNSVDSPYDIVISGAFPDSDEIFKQNLTYSLICFVKEILKEGFNLCFGAHPTFQELIFDTAKIVTENYVEKVKMYISNYFVSHNNILNFKDRCTPIEIDKVDNNQVLSLTELRKKLIERENVKALICLGGKIKENRSEEGIREEIAIAKSKGIPVFLIGSVGGCSSEIAKDYSEKGNWSEINDASEELNISLKKGIDYKKSARLVIDYIKQISKEE
;
A
#
# COMPACT_ATOMS: atom_id res chain seq x y z
N MET A 1 -5.80 2.16 22.08
CA MET A 1 -6.40 0.98 22.76
C MET A 1 -5.35 0.33 23.66
N LYS A 2 -5.73 -0.27 24.80
CA LYS A 2 -4.81 -0.93 25.76
C LYS A 2 -5.24 -2.36 26.00
N VAL A 3 -4.27 -3.26 26.13
CA VAL A 3 -4.52 -4.69 26.34
C VAL A 3 -4.16 -5.07 27.78
N TYR A 4 -5.11 -5.63 28.52
CA TYR A 4 -4.93 -6.13 29.87
C TYR A 4 -4.97 -7.66 29.88
N ILE A 5 -3.91 -8.29 30.33
CA ILE A 5 -3.74 -9.74 30.29
C ILE A 5 -3.91 -10.28 31.72
N LEU A 6 -4.96 -11.06 31.95
CA LEU A 6 -5.22 -11.74 33.20
C LEU A 6 -4.45 -13.08 33.22
N ALA A 7 -3.14 -13.02 33.42
CA ALA A 7 -2.28 -14.19 33.37
C ALA A 7 -2.48 -15.12 34.57
N PRO A 8 -2.37 -16.46 34.40
CA PRO A 8 -2.41 -17.41 35.51
C PRO A 8 -1.37 -17.09 36.59
N ASN A 9 -1.73 -17.27 37.85
CA ASN A 9 -0.80 -17.16 38.96
C ASN A 9 -0.08 -18.49 39.15
N SER A 10 1.22 -18.47 39.43
CA SER A 10 2.10 -19.64 39.67
C SER A 10 1.77 -20.50 40.89
N THR A 11 0.64 -20.26 41.55
CA THR A 11 0.24 -20.94 42.80
C THR A 11 -0.77 -22.08 42.61
N THR A 12 -1.11 -22.44 41.36
CA THR A 12 -2.01 -23.57 41.06
C THR A 12 -1.23 -24.87 40.85
N ASN A 13 -1.85 -26.02 41.21
CA ASN A 13 -1.24 -27.35 41.11
C ASN A 13 -1.01 -27.89 39.68
N ASP A 14 -1.19 -27.05 38.66
CA ASP A 14 -1.09 -27.42 37.24
C ASP A 14 0.10 -26.68 36.58
N GLU A 15 1.32 -27.02 37.02
CA GLU A 15 2.56 -26.37 36.57
C GLU A 15 2.79 -26.52 35.05
N GLU A 16 2.41 -27.63 34.46
CA GLU A 16 2.64 -27.92 33.05
C GLU A 16 1.76 -27.04 32.16
N ASN A 17 0.46 -26.95 32.42
CA ASN A 17 -0.46 -26.11 31.65
C ASN A 17 -0.15 -24.61 31.84
N ILE A 18 0.27 -24.23 33.05
CA ILE A 18 0.69 -22.83 33.30
C ILE A 18 1.92 -22.48 32.44
N SER A 19 2.89 -23.38 32.33
CA SER A 19 4.07 -23.18 31.49
C SER A 19 3.65 -22.91 30.01
N LYS A 20 2.75 -23.74 29.47
CA LYS A 20 2.23 -23.58 28.10
C LYS A 20 1.51 -22.23 27.90
N VAL A 21 0.68 -21.81 28.85
CA VAL A 21 0.01 -20.50 28.83
C VAL A 21 1.03 -19.37 28.86
N LEU A 22 2.09 -19.48 29.66
CA LEU A 22 3.13 -18.46 29.73
C LEU A 22 3.96 -18.38 28.43
N ASP A 23 4.24 -19.51 27.78
CA ASP A 23 4.94 -19.52 26.49
C ASP A 23 4.07 -18.93 25.38
N PHE A 24 2.79 -19.27 25.32
CA PHE A 24 1.82 -18.62 24.46
C PHE A 24 1.79 -17.09 24.67
N LEU A 25 1.73 -16.64 25.92
CA LEU A 25 1.71 -15.23 26.27
C LEU A 25 2.99 -14.50 25.85
N LYS A 26 4.16 -15.10 26.00
CA LYS A 26 5.42 -14.50 25.55
C LYS A 26 5.39 -14.18 24.04
N ILE A 27 4.79 -15.08 23.26
CA ILE A 27 4.65 -14.88 21.80
C ILE A 27 3.66 -13.76 21.51
N VAL A 28 2.48 -13.79 22.14
CA VAL A 28 1.46 -12.74 21.99
C VAL A 28 2.04 -11.37 22.36
N GLU A 29 2.70 -11.25 23.51
CA GLU A 29 3.29 -10.00 23.97
C GLU A 29 4.39 -9.49 23.05
N ARG A 30 5.22 -10.39 22.50
CA ARG A 30 6.22 -10.04 21.48
C ARG A 30 5.56 -9.44 20.25
N GLN A 31 4.50 -10.07 19.74
CA GLN A 31 3.75 -9.58 18.59
C GLN A 31 3.11 -8.20 18.86
N LEU A 32 2.43 -8.04 20.01
CA LEU A 32 1.86 -6.74 20.39
C LEU A 32 2.93 -5.64 20.47
N GLY A 33 4.09 -5.97 21.04
CA GLY A 33 5.24 -5.06 21.14
C GLY A 33 5.81 -4.64 19.79
N CYS A 34 5.87 -5.57 18.81
CA CYS A 34 6.32 -5.27 17.44
C CYS A 34 5.46 -4.19 16.76
N TYR A 35 4.18 -4.11 17.11
CA TYR A 35 3.25 -3.11 16.53
C TYR A 35 2.96 -1.94 17.49
N GLY A 36 3.77 -1.76 18.54
CA GLY A 36 3.65 -0.65 19.47
C GLY A 36 2.37 -0.65 20.32
N ILE A 37 1.68 -1.79 20.41
CA ILE A 37 0.44 -1.91 21.20
C ILE A 37 0.78 -1.99 22.69
N GLU A 38 0.22 -1.08 23.47
CA GLU A 38 0.43 -1.00 24.91
C GLU A 38 -0.32 -2.15 25.61
N TYR A 39 0.41 -2.98 26.37
CA TYR A 39 -0.18 -4.08 27.13
C TYR A 39 0.29 -4.14 28.58
N TYR A 40 -0.53 -4.73 29.45
CA TYR A 40 -0.26 -4.87 30.88
C TYR A 40 -0.62 -6.27 31.37
N ARG A 41 0.32 -7.00 31.97
CA ARG A 41 -0.01 -8.16 32.81
C ARG A 41 -0.62 -7.66 34.09
N VAL A 42 -1.87 -8.07 34.38
CA VAL A 42 -2.55 -7.71 35.61
C VAL A 42 -2.05 -8.60 36.75
N GLN A 43 -1.53 -7.96 37.80
CA GLN A 43 -0.98 -8.58 39.00
C GLN A 43 -1.48 -7.86 40.25
N LYS A 44 -1.38 -8.48 41.45
CA LYS A 44 -1.82 -7.84 42.72
C LYS A 44 -1.24 -6.44 42.90
N MET A 45 0.03 -6.23 42.53
CA MET A 45 0.72 -4.94 42.74
C MET A 45 0.22 -3.82 41.83
N ASN A 46 -0.30 -4.11 40.64
CA ASN A 46 -0.77 -3.12 39.67
C ASN A 46 -2.29 -3.14 39.46
N TYR A 47 -3.02 -4.03 40.13
CA TYR A 47 -4.44 -4.28 39.96
C TYR A 47 -5.29 -3.00 39.99
N LYS A 48 -5.20 -2.22 41.06
CA LYS A 48 -5.96 -0.95 41.20
C LYS A 48 -5.65 0.04 40.09
N LYS A 49 -4.37 0.11 39.66
CA LYS A 49 -3.94 0.98 38.58
C LYS A 49 -4.51 0.52 37.23
N CYS A 50 -4.55 -0.80 37.00
CA CYS A 50 -5.14 -1.36 35.76
C CYS A 50 -6.65 -1.11 35.74
N VAL A 51 -7.37 -1.39 36.81
CA VAL A 51 -8.82 -1.14 36.93
C VAL A 51 -9.16 0.34 36.68
N SER A 52 -8.40 1.26 37.25
CA SER A 52 -8.66 2.70 37.10
C SER A 52 -8.47 3.21 35.67
N LYS A 53 -7.78 2.46 34.82
CA LYS A 53 -7.48 2.78 33.41
C LYS A 53 -8.37 2.04 32.40
N LEU A 54 -9.24 1.14 32.88
CA LEU A 54 -10.21 0.45 32.03
C LEU A 54 -11.21 1.45 31.42
N ASP A 55 -11.51 1.27 30.17
CA ASP A 55 -12.47 2.02 29.37
C ASP A 55 -13.11 1.12 28.28
N ASN A 56 -13.96 1.68 27.45
CA ASN A 56 -14.61 0.98 26.35
C ASN A 56 -13.65 0.61 25.19
N ASP A 57 -12.47 1.25 25.14
CA ASP A 57 -11.41 0.97 24.16
C ASP A 57 -10.36 -0.01 24.70
N SER A 58 -10.61 -0.58 25.89
CA SER A 58 -9.71 -1.58 26.49
C SER A 58 -10.06 -3.00 26.04
N ILE A 59 -9.03 -3.82 25.84
CA ILE A 59 -9.14 -5.26 25.61
C ILE A 59 -8.67 -6.00 26.85
N VAL A 60 -9.45 -6.99 27.30
CA VAL A 60 -9.10 -7.85 28.44
C VAL A 60 -8.97 -9.28 27.95
N VAL A 61 -7.77 -9.85 28.04
CA VAL A 61 -7.48 -11.26 27.73
C VAL A 61 -7.65 -12.08 29.00
N ALA A 62 -8.56 -13.05 28.96
CA ALA A 62 -8.96 -13.84 30.11
C ALA A 62 -8.80 -15.34 29.84
N PHE A 63 -7.94 -16.04 30.59
CA PHE A 63 -7.71 -17.48 30.40
C PHE A 63 -8.72 -18.30 31.19
N ASN A 64 -9.56 -19.07 30.50
CA ASN A 64 -10.55 -19.92 31.12
C ASN A 64 -9.87 -20.95 32.06
N GLY A 65 -10.47 -21.19 33.23
CA GLY A 65 -9.89 -22.07 34.25
C GLY A 65 -8.89 -21.39 35.20
N TYR A 66 -8.47 -20.14 34.93
CA TYR A 66 -7.48 -19.42 35.75
C TYR A 66 -7.98 -18.07 36.25
N LEU A 67 -9.29 -17.89 36.36
CA LEU A 67 -9.92 -16.59 36.60
C LEU A 67 -10.38 -16.34 38.03
N ASP A 68 -10.21 -17.28 38.97
CA ASP A 68 -10.75 -17.15 40.33
C ASP A 68 -10.30 -15.88 41.07
N THR A 69 -9.09 -15.39 40.74
CA THR A 69 -8.56 -14.16 41.34
C THR A 69 -8.91 -12.88 40.58
N TYR A 70 -9.65 -12.98 39.48
CA TYR A 70 -9.91 -11.89 38.54
C TYR A 70 -11.40 -11.57 38.34
N TYR A 71 -12.30 -12.18 39.09
CA TYR A 71 -13.75 -11.93 38.95
C TYR A 71 -14.10 -10.44 39.07
N ASP A 72 -13.60 -9.76 40.11
CA ASP A 72 -13.83 -8.33 40.30
C ASP A 72 -13.30 -7.48 39.13
N PHE A 73 -12.17 -7.90 38.53
CA PHE A 73 -11.60 -7.23 37.34
C PHE A 73 -12.50 -7.38 36.11
N LEU A 74 -13.06 -8.57 35.93
CA LEU A 74 -13.98 -8.84 34.81
C LEU A 74 -15.31 -8.09 35.01
N GLU A 75 -15.84 -7.98 36.25
CA GLU A 75 -17.01 -7.16 36.54
C GLU A 75 -16.78 -5.69 36.17
N GLU A 76 -15.65 -5.13 36.57
CA GLU A 76 -15.28 -3.76 36.23
C GLU A 76 -15.11 -3.58 34.71
N ALA A 77 -14.49 -4.54 34.06
CA ALA A 77 -14.33 -4.50 32.59
C ALA A 77 -15.68 -4.52 31.87
N LEU A 78 -16.65 -5.32 32.35
CA LEU A 78 -18.01 -5.35 31.81
C LEU A 78 -18.76 -4.02 32.07
N ILE A 79 -18.64 -3.44 33.26
CA ILE A 79 -19.21 -2.13 33.59
C ILE A 79 -18.65 -1.03 32.68
N LYS A 80 -17.34 -1.08 32.41
CA LYS A 80 -16.64 -0.14 31.51
C LYS A 80 -16.87 -0.43 30.03
N LYS A 81 -17.58 -1.52 29.68
CA LYS A 81 -17.83 -1.99 28.32
C LYS A 81 -16.54 -2.33 27.55
N SER A 82 -15.49 -2.73 28.27
CA SER A 82 -14.26 -3.22 27.66
C SER A 82 -14.51 -4.50 26.85
N LYS A 83 -13.73 -4.73 25.79
CA LYS A 83 -13.79 -5.96 24.99
C LYS A 83 -13.10 -7.09 25.75
N ILE A 84 -13.78 -8.21 25.98
CA ILE A 84 -13.21 -9.37 26.68
C ILE A 84 -12.99 -10.50 25.69
N PHE A 85 -11.75 -11.01 25.65
CA PHE A 85 -11.30 -12.13 24.82
C PHE A 85 -10.98 -13.34 25.72
N PRO A 86 -11.94 -14.27 25.91
CA PRO A 86 -11.69 -15.49 26.63
C PRO A 86 -10.79 -16.42 25.81
N VAL A 87 -9.83 -17.09 26.45
CA VAL A 87 -8.92 -18.07 25.84
C VAL A 87 -9.06 -19.40 26.55
N ALA A 88 -9.31 -20.46 25.79
CA ALA A 88 -9.40 -21.83 26.26
C ALA A 88 -8.16 -22.63 25.79
N PHE A 89 -7.43 -23.19 26.75
CA PHE A 89 -6.20 -23.96 26.48
C PHE A 89 -6.44 -25.47 26.42
N ASP A 90 -7.44 -25.93 27.11
CA ASP A 90 -7.72 -27.34 27.26
C ASP A 90 -9.21 -27.66 26.97
N LYS A 91 -9.50 -28.96 26.86
CA LYS A 91 -10.81 -29.49 26.55
C LYS A 91 -11.87 -29.21 27.64
N GLU A 92 -11.43 -29.12 28.89
CA GLU A 92 -12.28 -29.01 30.06
C GLU A 92 -12.75 -27.57 30.27
N ASN A 93 -11.91 -26.60 29.95
CA ASN A 93 -12.15 -25.17 30.14
C ASN A 93 -12.57 -24.43 28.84
N ARG A 94 -13.22 -25.09 27.89
CA ARG A 94 -13.65 -24.46 26.63
C ARG A 94 -14.77 -23.41 26.82
N ILE A 95 -15.57 -23.57 27.87
CA ILE A 95 -16.66 -22.63 28.20
C ILE A 95 -16.14 -21.58 29.17
N PRO A 96 -16.30 -20.28 28.86
CA PRO A 96 -15.91 -19.23 29.80
C PRO A 96 -16.73 -19.30 31.10
N PRO A 97 -16.22 -18.73 32.20
CA PRO A 97 -16.95 -18.67 33.46
C PRO A 97 -18.27 -17.88 33.30
N SER A 98 -19.22 -18.12 34.22
CA SER A 98 -20.61 -17.61 34.14
C SER A 98 -20.72 -16.11 33.87
N ILE A 99 -19.80 -15.31 34.41
CA ILE A 99 -19.79 -13.85 34.26
C ILE A 99 -19.56 -13.38 32.81
N ILE A 100 -18.87 -14.19 31.99
CA ILE A 100 -18.58 -13.93 30.57
C ILE A 100 -19.03 -15.08 29.67
N SER A 101 -19.96 -15.92 30.12
CA SER A 101 -20.41 -17.12 29.39
C SER A 101 -21.07 -16.83 28.04
N ASN A 102 -21.49 -15.61 27.80
CA ASN A 102 -22.00 -15.14 26.51
C ASN A 102 -20.91 -14.77 25.49
N LYS A 103 -19.63 -14.89 25.87
CA LYS A 103 -18.50 -14.63 24.98
C LYS A 103 -17.97 -15.91 24.36
N GLN A 104 -17.60 -15.84 23.08
CA GLN A 104 -16.93 -16.95 22.40
C GLN A 104 -15.46 -16.99 22.82
N SER A 105 -14.98 -18.16 23.24
CA SER A 105 -13.56 -18.35 23.55
C SER A 105 -12.72 -18.58 22.30
N PHE A 106 -11.52 -18.03 22.29
CA PHE A 106 -10.48 -18.51 21.39
C PHE A 106 -9.98 -19.87 21.89
N ASP A 107 -10.22 -20.90 21.11
CA ASP A 107 -9.98 -22.30 21.50
C ASP A 107 -8.63 -22.76 20.95
N VAL A 108 -7.57 -22.71 21.78
CA VAL A 108 -6.21 -23.15 21.44
C VAL A 108 -6.17 -24.63 21.08
N TYR A 109 -6.91 -25.45 21.82
CA TYR A 109 -6.99 -26.90 21.54
C TYR A 109 -7.55 -27.17 20.15
N GLU A 110 -8.61 -26.47 19.75
CA GLU A 110 -9.20 -26.61 18.41
C GLU A 110 -8.27 -26.12 17.31
N GLN A 111 -7.48 -25.07 17.56
CA GLN A 111 -6.46 -24.59 16.62
C GLN A 111 -5.36 -25.64 16.38
N LEU A 112 -4.92 -26.30 17.42
CA LEU A 112 -3.94 -27.39 17.33
C LEU A 112 -4.51 -28.62 16.62
N ARG A 113 -5.75 -29.02 16.97
CA ARG A 113 -6.43 -30.16 16.36
C ARG A 113 -6.64 -30.02 14.86
N ARG A 114 -7.03 -28.84 14.39
CA ARG A 114 -7.23 -28.56 12.95
C ARG A 114 -5.95 -28.70 12.14
N ARG A 115 -4.81 -28.48 12.78
CA ARG A 115 -3.49 -28.51 12.15
C ARG A 115 -2.73 -29.82 12.39
N ASP A 116 -3.36 -30.75 13.12
CA ASP A 116 -2.72 -32.00 13.56
C ASP A 116 -1.40 -31.79 14.33
N LEU A 117 -1.35 -30.71 15.13
CA LEU A 117 -0.18 -30.35 15.92
C LEU A 117 -0.26 -30.95 17.34
N SER A 118 0.92 -31.18 17.93
CA SER A 118 1.01 -31.60 19.34
C SER A 118 0.46 -30.51 20.28
N ASN A 119 -0.05 -30.93 21.46
CA ASN A 119 -0.61 -29.99 22.44
C ASN A 119 0.44 -29.02 23.03
N ASP A 120 1.71 -29.22 22.74
CA ASP A 120 2.81 -28.38 23.23
C ASP A 120 3.22 -27.30 22.23
N TYR A 121 2.72 -27.37 21.00
CA TYR A 121 3.06 -26.43 19.93
C TYR A 121 2.17 -25.20 19.96
N VAL A 122 2.50 -24.23 20.83
CA VAL A 122 1.68 -23.03 21.06
C VAL A 122 1.97 -21.85 20.13
N GLU A 123 3.00 -21.94 19.30
CA GLU A 123 3.47 -20.80 18.49
C GLU A 123 2.43 -20.32 17.47
N ILE A 124 1.88 -21.24 16.67
CA ILE A 124 0.87 -20.90 15.66
C ILE A 124 -0.42 -20.35 16.31
N PRO A 125 -1.04 -21.02 17.30
CA PRO A 125 -2.21 -20.46 17.98
C PRO A 125 -1.95 -19.10 18.62
N ALA A 126 -0.75 -18.86 19.18
CA ALA A 126 -0.39 -17.58 19.75
C ALA A 126 -0.32 -16.46 18.68
N ASN A 127 0.26 -16.75 17.53
CA ASN A 127 0.28 -15.80 16.40
C ASN A 127 -1.13 -15.54 15.87
N VAL A 128 -1.98 -16.57 15.72
CA VAL A 128 -3.39 -16.39 15.31
C VAL A 128 -4.14 -15.50 16.31
N PHE A 129 -3.96 -15.73 17.60
CA PHE A 129 -4.60 -14.93 18.64
C PHE A 129 -4.08 -13.50 18.68
N ALA A 130 -2.76 -13.30 18.55
CA ALA A 130 -2.15 -11.99 18.49
C ALA A 130 -2.72 -11.17 17.32
N ARG A 131 -2.87 -11.77 16.13
CA ARG A 131 -3.49 -11.11 14.97
C ARG A 131 -4.91 -10.63 15.25
N LYS A 132 -5.73 -11.42 15.97
CA LYS A 132 -7.07 -11.01 16.39
C LYS A 132 -7.03 -9.76 17.28
N ILE A 133 -6.14 -9.71 18.26
CA ILE A 133 -5.96 -8.53 19.13
C ILE A 133 -5.47 -7.33 18.31
N ILE A 134 -4.47 -7.53 17.45
CA ILE A 134 -3.90 -6.46 16.62
C ILE A 134 -4.96 -5.86 15.69
N SER A 135 -5.79 -6.69 15.05
CA SER A 135 -6.89 -6.23 14.20
C SER A 135 -7.91 -5.37 14.96
N GLU A 136 -8.18 -5.71 16.21
CA GLU A 136 -9.04 -4.89 17.08
C GLU A 136 -8.38 -3.58 17.52
N CYS A 137 -7.07 -3.58 17.71
CA CYS A 137 -6.32 -2.38 18.08
C CYS A 137 -6.08 -1.43 16.91
N MET A 138 -6.03 -1.96 15.68
CA MET A 138 -5.71 -1.23 14.46
C MET A 138 -6.77 -1.48 13.36
N PRO A 139 -8.07 -1.24 13.63
CA PRO A 139 -9.16 -1.67 12.75
C PRO A 139 -9.17 -0.96 11.39
N THR A 140 -8.56 0.20 11.28
CA THR A 140 -8.44 0.95 10.02
C THR A 140 -7.27 0.47 9.14
N ILE A 141 -6.32 -0.26 9.70
CA ILE A 141 -5.17 -0.80 8.98
C ILE A 141 -5.41 -2.25 8.58
N CYS A 142 -5.91 -3.06 9.51
CA CYS A 142 -6.10 -4.49 9.32
C CYS A 142 -7.43 -4.95 9.93
N ASN A 143 -8.12 -5.83 9.23
CA ASN A 143 -9.29 -6.54 9.77
C ASN A 143 -8.92 -7.96 10.20
N GLU A 144 -9.74 -8.54 11.08
CA GLU A 144 -9.66 -9.96 11.38
C GLU A 144 -9.87 -10.81 10.10
N ASN A 145 -10.82 -10.42 9.27
CA ASN A 145 -11.12 -11.06 7.99
C ASN A 145 -10.44 -10.28 6.86
N ILE A 146 -9.42 -10.87 6.28
CA ILE A 146 -8.71 -10.32 5.11
C ILE A 146 -9.09 -11.10 3.86
N ASN A 147 -9.22 -10.37 2.74
CA ASN A 147 -9.47 -10.94 1.42
C ASN A 147 -8.12 -11.17 0.75
N ILE A 148 -7.82 -12.42 0.43
CA ILE A 148 -6.56 -12.84 -0.19
C ILE A 148 -6.81 -13.20 -1.64
N PHE A 149 -6.11 -12.56 -2.57
CA PHE A 149 -6.11 -12.93 -3.98
C PHE A 149 -4.88 -13.77 -4.29
N LEU A 150 -5.09 -15.00 -4.78
CA LEU A 150 -4.02 -15.94 -5.12
C LEU A 150 -3.69 -15.86 -6.63
N SER A 151 -2.63 -15.13 -6.98
CA SER A 151 -2.12 -14.98 -8.35
C SER A 151 -1.13 -16.09 -8.69
N HIS A 152 -1.39 -16.84 -9.76
CA HIS A 152 -0.56 -17.95 -10.18
C HIS A 152 -0.62 -18.22 -11.68
N ARG A 153 0.38 -18.89 -12.23
CA ARG A 153 0.35 -19.42 -13.60
C ARG A 153 -0.37 -20.77 -13.63
N ARG A 154 -1.46 -20.88 -14.40
CA ARG A 154 -2.25 -22.15 -14.49
C ARG A 154 -1.44 -23.36 -14.94
N LEU A 155 -0.45 -23.15 -15.81
CA LEU A 155 0.31 -24.27 -16.39
C LEU A 155 1.21 -25.01 -15.40
N ASP A 156 1.73 -24.33 -14.40
CA ASP A 156 2.72 -24.87 -13.45
C ASP A 156 2.48 -24.49 -11.98
N GLY A 157 1.43 -23.73 -11.69
CA GLY A 157 1.11 -23.29 -10.32
C GLY A 157 -0.28 -23.69 -9.83
N GLU A 158 -1.14 -24.25 -10.69
CA GLU A 158 -2.56 -24.49 -10.35
C GLU A 158 -2.76 -25.48 -9.20
N GLU A 159 -2.08 -26.64 -9.23
CA GLU A 159 -2.22 -27.67 -8.19
C GLU A 159 -1.74 -27.17 -6.82
N ILE A 160 -0.60 -26.48 -6.80
CA ILE A 160 -0.02 -25.88 -5.59
C ILE A 160 -0.97 -24.83 -5.01
N THR A 161 -1.48 -23.92 -5.86
CA THR A 161 -2.38 -22.86 -5.42
C THR A 161 -3.72 -23.41 -4.95
N ALA A 162 -4.22 -24.50 -5.59
CA ALA A 162 -5.43 -25.20 -5.13
C ALA A 162 -5.24 -25.76 -3.72
N SER A 163 -4.14 -26.50 -3.49
CA SER A 163 -3.83 -27.11 -2.20
C SER A 163 -3.71 -26.05 -1.11
N ILE A 164 -3.04 -24.93 -1.38
CA ILE A 164 -2.94 -23.82 -0.43
C ILE A 164 -4.28 -23.16 -0.17
N CYS A 165 -5.10 -22.91 -1.19
CA CYS A 165 -6.44 -22.34 -1.04
C CYS A 165 -7.33 -23.21 -0.16
N ASP A 166 -7.36 -24.52 -0.42
CA ASP A 166 -8.15 -25.48 0.35
C ASP A 166 -7.65 -25.55 1.81
N THR A 167 -6.34 -25.54 2.01
CA THR A 167 -5.73 -25.53 3.35
C THR A 167 -6.07 -24.23 4.10
N LEU A 168 -5.96 -23.08 3.47
CA LEU A 168 -6.33 -21.78 4.06
C LEU A 168 -7.81 -21.74 4.47
N ASN A 169 -8.72 -22.28 3.64
CA ASN A 169 -10.14 -22.36 3.95
C ASN A 169 -10.45 -23.27 5.17
N VAL A 170 -9.63 -24.30 5.41
CA VAL A 170 -9.75 -25.16 6.60
C VAL A 170 -9.16 -24.49 7.84
N LEU A 171 -7.99 -23.88 7.73
CA LEU A 171 -7.27 -23.30 8.87
C LEU A 171 -7.86 -21.97 9.32
N ALA A 172 -8.38 -21.19 8.39
CA ALA A 172 -8.92 -19.87 8.63
C ALA A 172 -10.23 -19.67 7.84
N PRO A 173 -11.33 -20.36 8.22
CA PRO A 173 -12.61 -20.33 7.48
C PRO A 173 -13.27 -18.94 7.45
N GLU A 174 -12.85 -18.04 8.32
CA GLU A 174 -13.27 -16.62 8.34
C GLU A 174 -12.56 -15.75 7.28
N LYS A 175 -11.57 -16.31 6.57
CA LYS A 175 -10.86 -15.61 5.49
C LYS A 175 -11.51 -15.90 4.15
N GLU A 176 -11.56 -14.89 3.30
CA GLU A 176 -11.95 -15.06 1.92
C GLU A 176 -10.71 -15.21 1.04
N CYS A 177 -10.49 -16.44 0.53
CA CYS A 177 -9.46 -16.72 -0.46
C CYS A 177 -10.09 -16.77 -1.84
N PHE A 178 -9.71 -15.85 -2.72
CA PHE A 178 -10.10 -15.86 -4.12
C PHE A 178 -9.06 -16.59 -4.97
N ARG A 179 -9.52 -17.57 -5.73
CA ARG A 179 -8.76 -18.25 -6.78
C ARG A 179 -9.56 -18.21 -8.08
N ASP A 180 -8.94 -17.76 -9.16
CA ASP A 180 -9.57 -17.40 -10.43
C ASP A 180 -10.50 -18.46 -11.03
N ILE A 181 -10.18 -19.77 -10.91
CA ILE A 181 -10.97 -20.85 -11.53
C ILE A 181 -12.21 -21.23 -10.71
N VAL A 182 -12.11 -21.18 -9.37
CA VAL A 182 -13.16 -21.71 -8.47
C VAL A 182 -14.25 -20.69 -8.21
N ASN A 183 -13.89 -19.40 -8.26
CA ASN A 183 -14.78 -18.32 -7.85
C ASN A 183 -15.54 -17.66 -9.01
N VAL A 184 -15.33 -18.11 -10.25
CA VAL A 184 -16.06 -17.61 -11.44
C VAL A 184 -17.23 -18.56 -11.75
N ASN A 185 -18.45 -18.04 -11.71
CA ASN A 185 -19.64 -18.84 -12.04
C ASN A 185 -19.79 -19.06 -13.55
N ILE A 186 -20.49 -20.15 -13.91
CA ILE A 186 -20.79 -20.44 -15.32
C ILE A 186 -21.68 -19.33 -15.89
N GLY A 187 -21.21 -18.70 -16.96
CA GLY A 187 -21.93 -17.61 -17.66
C GLY A 187 -21.53 -16.20 -17.26
N GLU A 188 -20.68 -16.03 -16.26
CA GLU A 188 -20.06 -14.75 -15.93
C GLU A 188 -18.89 -14.43 -16.86
N ASN A 189 -18.63 -13.14 -17.05
CA ASN A 189 -17.39 -12.70 -17.68
C ASN A 189 -16.23 -12.93 -16.70
N ALA A 190 -15.43 -13.96 -16.95
CA ALA A 190 -14.34 -14.34 -16.05
C ALA A 190 -13.39 -13.17 -15.75
N GLN A 191 -13.14 -12.30 -16.72
CA GLN A 191 -12.24 -11.16 -16.54
C GLN A 191 -12.81 -10.15 -15.54
N ASP A 192 -14.08 -9.78 -15.68
CA ASP A 192 -14.72 -8.80 -14.80
C ASP A 192 -14.76 -9.30 -13.35
N VAL A 193 -14.96 -10.61 -13.15
CA VAL A 193 -14.95 -11.23 -11.81
C VAL A 193 -13.55 -11.21 -11.21
N ILE A 194 -12.50 -11.54 -11.98
CA ILE A 194 -11.11 -11.52 -11.54
C ILE A 194 -10.69 -10.09 -11.20
N ASP A 195 -10.99 -9.13 -12.08
CA ASP A 195 -10.64 -7.72 -11.86
C ASP A 195 -11.35 -7.18 -10.60
N THR A 196 -12.61 -7.52 -10.40
CA THR A 196 -13.37 -7.15 -9.19
C THR A 196 -12.77 -7.77 -7.93
N ALA A 197 -12.44 -9.07 -7.95
CA ALA A 197 -11.84 -9.73 -6.81
C ALA A 197 -10.47 -9.12 -6.44
N LEU A 198 -9.68 -8.76 -7.43
CA LEU A 198 -8.39 -8.10 -7.22
C LEU A 198 -8.56 -6.69 -6.60
N VAL A 199 -9.54 -5.92 -7.06
CA VAL A 199 -9.89 -4.60 -6.48
C VAL A 199 -10.19 -4.71 -5.00
N TYR A 200 -10.99 -5.68 -4.59
CA TYR A 200 -11.41 -5.86 -3.19
C TYR A 200 -10.45 -6.66 -2.31
N SER A 201 -9.36 -7.20 -2.87
CA SER A 201 -8.39 -7.95 -2.09
C SER A 201 -7.58 -7.03 -1.16
N ASP A 202 -7.33 -7.49 0.05
CA ASP A 202 -6.43 -6.84 1.01
C ASP A 202 -4.97 -7.13 0.68
N VAL A 203 -4.68 -8.35 0.20
CA VAL A 203 -3.34 -8.82 -0.17
C VAL A 203 -3.42 -9.63 -1.47
N LEU A 204 -2.50 -9.37 -2.39
CA LEU A 204 -2.22 -10.24 -3.52
C LEU A 204 -1.06 -11.17 -3.14
N VAL A 205 -1.32 -12.49 -3.08
CA VAL A 205 -0.28 -13.51 -2.92
C VAL A 205 0.14 -13.99 -4.29
N PHE A 206 1.33 -13.63 -4.72
CA PHE A 206 1.88 -14.00 -6.01
C PHE A 206 2.78 -15.24 -5.88
N PHE A 207 2.35 -16.35 -6.46
CA PHE A 207 3.12 -17.58 -6.59
C PHE A 207 3.99 -17.52 -7.83
N HIS A 208 5.29 -17.31 -7.63
CA HIS A 208 6.28 -17.22 -8.69
C HIS A 208 6.86 -18.60 -9.01
N THR A 209 6.33 -19.22 -10.04
CA THR A 209 6.79 -20.48 -10.64
C THR A 209 7.65 -20.23 -11.88
N GLU A 210 8.23 -21.26 -12.48
CA GLU A 210 9.16 -21.16 -13.60
C GLU A 210 8.55 -20.44 -14.82
N LEU A 211 7.26 -20.66 -15.09
CA LEU A 211 6.56 -20.06 -16.24
C LEU A 211 5.82 -18.75 -15.92
N SER A 212 5.81 -18.28 -14.70
CA SER A 212 5.03 -17.09 -14.29
C SER A 212 5.37 -15.85 -15.12
N ALA A 213 6.66 -15.63 -15.44
CA ALA A 213 7.11 -14.47 -16.21
C ALA A 213 6.59 -14.44 -17.67
N THR A 214 6.07 -15.55 -18.16
CA THR A 214 5.50 -15.66 -19.53
C THR A 214 4.01 -15.33 -19.58
N SER A 215 3.38 -15.04 -18.44
CA SER A 215 1.95 -14.76 -18.32
C SER A 215 1.67 -13.27 -18.36
N ASP A 216 1.05 -12.77 -19.41
CA ASP A 216 0.59 -11.38 -19.47
C ASP A 216 -0.46 -11.07 -18.38
N TRP A 217 -1.22 -12.05 -17.93
CA TRP A 217 -2.21 -11.91 -16.86
C TRP A 217 -1.55 -11.62 -15.51
N ILE A 218 -0.60 -12.44 -15.11
CA ILE A 218 0.17 -12.24 -13.87
C ILE A 218 0.84 -10.87 -13.87
N LEU A 219 1.44 -10.50 -15.01
CA LEU A 219 2.09 -9.21 -15.15
C LEU A 219 1.11 -8.04 -14.99
N LYS A 220 -0.14 -8.17 -15.49
CA LYS A 220 -1.21 -7.18 -15.29
C LYS A 220 -1.66 -7.13 -13.84
N GLU A 221 -1.84 -8.27 -13.17
CA GLU A 221 -2.23 -8.34 -11.75
C GLU A 221 -1.18 -7.69 -10.86
N ILE A 222 0.10 -8.00 -11.06
CA ILE A 222 1.22 -7.35 -10.33
C ILE A 222 1.22 -5.84 -10.58
N LEU A 223 1.10 -5.41 -11.83
CA LEU A 223 1.09 -3.99 -12.17
C LEU A 223 -0.11 -3.27 -11.56
N TYR A 224 -1.29 -3.87 -11.64
CA TYR A 224 -2.51 -3.33 -11.03
C TYR A 224 -2.34 -3.17 -9.50
N ALA A 225 -1.79 -4.19 -8.84
CA ALA A 225 -1.52 -4.15 -7.41
C ALA A 225 -0.52 -3.03 -7.04
N LEU A 226 0.56 -2.88 -7.80
CA LEU A 226 1.54 -1.81 -7.59
C LEU A 226 0.93 -0.40 -7.75
N ILE A 227 0.11 -0.20 -8.79
CA ILE A 227 -0.55 1.09 -9.05
C ILE A 227 -1.57 1.44 -7.97
N ASN A 228 -2.36 0.46 -7.52
CA ASN A 228 -3.44 0.65 -6.56
C ASN A 228 -3.04 0.41 -5.10
N ASN A 229 -1.75 0.28 -4.83
CA ASN A 229 -1.21 0.07 -3.49
C ASN A 229 -1.73 -1.19 -2.78
N ILE A 230 -2.10 -2.22 -3.54
CA ILE A 230 -2.42 -3.53 -2.98
C ILE A 230 -1.11 -4.15 -2.50
N PRO A 231 -0.99 -4.54 -1.24
CA PRO A 231 0.19 -5.25 -0.76
C PRO A 231 0.40 -6.56 -1.53
N ILE A 232 1.64 -6.84 -1.95
CA ILE A 232 1.97 -8.07 -2.68
C ILE A 232 2.85 -8.95 -1.79
N LEU A 233 2.36 -10.14 -1.47
CA LEU A 233 3.17 -11.20 -0.88
C LEU A 233 3.77 -12.04 -2.00
N TRP A 234 5.08 -11.92 -2.21
CA TRP A 234 5.79 -12.67 -3.24
C TRP A 234 6.30 -13.99 -2.67
N VAL A 235 5.72 -15.10 -3.14
CA VAL A 235 6.10 -16.49 -2.79
C VAL A 235 6.81 -17.11 -3.96
N LYS A 236 8.09 -17.40 -3.82
CA LYS A 236 8.90 -18.07 -4.85
C LYS A 236 8.81 -19.59 -4.66
N ILE A 237 8.56 -20.33 -5.74
CA ILE A 237 8.46 -21.79 -5.75
C ILE A 237 9.49 -22.37 -6.71
N GLY A 238 10.34 -23.26 -6.22
CA GLY A 238 11.44 -23.82 -7.01
C GLY A 238 12.52 -22.79 -7.33
N ASN A 239 13.02 -22.79 -8.58
CA ASN A 239 14.09 -21.91 -9.04
C ASN A 239 13.71 -21.04 -10.25
N PRO A 240 12.59 -20.31 -10.23
CA PRO A 240 12.24 -19.43 -11.32
C PRO A 240 13.29 -18.32 -11.49
N ASN A 241 13.47 -17.87 -12.73
CA ASN A 241 14.35 -16.76 -12.99
C ASN A 241 13.69 -15.43 -12.59
N ILE A 242 14.06 -14.92 -11.41
CA ILE A 242 13.55 -13.64 -10.88
C ILE A 242 13.74 -12.49 -11.88
N LYS A 243 14.87 -12.50 -12.62
CA LYS A 243 15.23 -11.45 -13.57
C LYS A 243 14.31 -11.39 -14.80
N SER A 244 13.57 -12.46 -15.07
CA SER A 244 12.62 -12.51 -16.20
C SER A 244 11.31 -11.78 -15.92
N LEU A 245 10.99 -11.44 -14.66
CA LEU A 245 9.80 -10.66 -14.34
C LEU A 245 9.91 -9.24 -14.92
N LYS A 246 8.92 -8.86 -15.71
CA LYS A 246 8.82 -7.50 -16.27
C LYS A 246 8.61 -6.46 -15.17
N TYR A 247 7.74 -6.75 -14.22
CA TYR A 247 7.44 -5.92 -13.07
C TYR A 247 7.83 -6.63 -11.79
N MET A 248 8.64 -5.99 -10.96
CA MET A 248 9.13 -6.56 -9.72
C MET A 248 8.14 -6.24 -8.58
N PRO A 249 7.58 -7.26 -7.92
CA PRO A 249 6.63 -7.03 -6.81
C PRO A 249 7.28 -6.43 -5.57
N SER A 250 8.55 -6.75 -5.31
CA SER A 250 9.38 -6.23 -4.22
C SER A 250 10.86 -6.40 -4.56
N GLU A 251 11.77 -6.03 -3.66
CA GLU A 251 13.21 -6.20 -3.87
C GLU A 251 13.63 -7.68 -3.94
N LYS A 252 12.94 -8.53 -3.18
CA LYS A 252 13.20 -9.97 -3.11
C LYS A 252 11.92 -10.73 -2.75
N PRO A 253 11.86 -12.05 -3.02
CA PRO A 253 10.78 -12.88 -2.51
C PRO A 253 10.67 -12.80 -0.99
N HIS A 254 9.42 -12.80 -0.48
CA HIS A 254 9.15 -12.80 0.95
C HIS A 254 9.22 -14.21 1.56
N LEU A 255 8.81 -15.20 0.78
CA LEU A 255 8.85 -16.63 1.13
C LEU A 255 9.41 -17.43 -0.04
N GLU A 256 10.15 -18.47 0.25
CA GLU A 256 10.75 -19.37 -0.75
C GLU A 256 10.54 -20.82 -0.35
N TYR A 257 10.02 -21.62 -1.28
CA TYR A 257 9.72 -23.05 -1.08
C TYR A 257 10.20 -23.88 -2.28
N LEU A 258 10.38 -25.17 -2.06
CA LEU A 258 10.57 -26.15 -3.14
C LEU A 258 9.19 -26.69 -3.57
N GLU A 259 9.07 -27.17 -4.80
CA GLU A 259 7.81 -27.78 -5.28
C GLU A 259 7.39 -28.99 -4.46
N GLU A 260 8.35 -29.77 -3.96
CA GLU A 260 8.14 -30.95 -3.12
C GLU A 260 7.53 -30.62 -1.76
N ASP A 261 7.71 -29.41 -1.23
CA ASP A 261 7.15 -28.96 0.05
C ASP A 261 5.61 -28.95 0.03
N PHE A 262 5.00 -28.86 -1.15
CA PHE A 262 3.54 -28.84 -1.32
C PHE A 262 2.90 -30.23 -1.43
N SER A 263 3.70 -31.30 -1.34
CA SER A 263 3.24 -32.68 -1.46
C SER A 263 2.78 -33.32 -0.13
N ASN A 264 3.08 -32.68 1.01
CA ASN A 264 2.78 -33.17 2.35
C ASN A 264 1.81 -32.23 3.07
N GLN A 265 0.73 -32.78 3.66
CA GLN A 265 -0.30 -32.00 4.34
C GLN A 265 0.22 -31.23 5.57
N GLU A 266 1.17 -31.79 6.32
CA GLU A 266 1.77 -31.10 7.47
C GLU A 266 2.52 -29.84 7.01
N THR A 267 3.36 -29.99 6.00
CA THR A 267 4.11 -28.88 5.38
C THR A 267 3.16 -27.84 4.75
N LEU A 268 2.06 -28.29 4.11
CA LEU A 268 1.04 -27.37 3.58
C LEU A 268 0.38 -26.52 4.67
N ASN A 269 0.11 -27.11 5.86
CA ASN A 269 -0.44 -26.36 6.98
C ASN A 269 0.55 -25.27 7.45
N GLU A 270 1.83 -25.62 7.57
CA GLU A 270 2.88 -24.66 7.95
C GLU A 270 3.03 -23.54 6.90
N ILE A 271 3.07 -23.90 5.62
CA ILE A 271 3.15 -22.91 4.53
C ILE A 271 1.93 -21.98 4.55
N ALA A 272 0.73 -22.50 4.72
CA ALA A 272 -0.50 -21.70 4.79
C ALA A 272 -0.48 -20.74 5.99
N ASP A 273 -0.04 -21.18 7.17
CA ASP A 273 0.11 -20.31 8.34
C ASP A 273 1.20 -19.24 8.11
N GLN A 274 2.33 -19.58 7.47
CA GLN A 274 3.37 -18.61 7.11
C GLN A 274 2.87 -17.56 6.08
N ILE A 275 2.06 -17.99 5.10
CA ILE A 275 1.41 -17.07 4.14
C ILE A 275 0.46 -16.11 4.88
N LEU A 276 -0.34 -16.61 5.83
CA LEU A 276 -1.22 -15.77 6.65
C LEU A 276 -0.43 -14.79 7.49
N ASP A 277 0.58 -15.26 8.24
CA ASP A 277 1.41 -14.42 9.09
C ASP A 277 2.10 -13.32 8.28
N LYS A 278 2.67 -13.68 7.14
CA LYS A 278 3.37 -12.72 6.29
C LYS A 278 2.42 -11.74 5.60
N SER A 279 1.20 -12.19 5.26
CA SER A 279 0.15 -11.29 4.73
C SER A 279 -0.24 -10.23 5.76
N TYR A 280 -0.42 -10.61 7.02
CA TYR A 280 -0.68 -9.64 8.10
C TYR A 280 0.49 -8.71 8.35
N GLU A 281 1.72 -9.22 8.34
CA GLU A 281 2.93 -8.39 8.50
C GLU A 281 3.01 -7.30 7.41
N ILE A 282 2.77 -7.69 6.15
CA ILE A 282 2.77 -6.76 5.02
C ILE A 282 1.63 -5.73 5.13
N LEU A 283 0.44 -6.16 5.55
CA LEU A 283 -0.68 -5.24 5.79
C LEU A 283 -0.35 -4.25 6.90
N LEU A 284 0.17 -4.72 8.02
CA LEU A 284 0.49 -3.87 9.16
C LEU A 284 1.66 -2.92 8.87
N SER A 285 2.59 -3.29 7.99
CA SER A 285 3.64 -2.36 7.54
C SER A 285 3.09 -1.14 6.78
N LYS A 286 1.84 -1.21 6.28
CA LYS A 286 1.15 -0.06 5.68
C LYS A 286 0.67 0.97 6.70
N SER A 287 0.72 0.66 7.99
CA SER A 287 0.43 1.65 9.04
C SER A 287 1.40 2.83 8.98
N ASP A 288 2.68 2.57 8.79
CA ASP A 288 3.70 3.63 8.69
C ASP A 288 3.40 4.58 7.51
N ASP A 289 3.01 4.01 6.37
CA ASP A 289 2.57 4.77 5.20
C ASP A 289 1.40 5.72 5.53
N VAL A 290 0.41 5.26 6.31
CA VAL A 290 -0.78 6.05 6.70
C VAL A 290 -0.39 7.14 7.71
N TYR A 291 0.44 6.82 8.69
CA TYR A 291 0.92 7.80 9.67
C TYR A 291 1.78 8.89 9.02
N ASP A 292 2.65 8.54 8.08
CA ASP A 292 3.44 9.50 7.33
C ASP A 292 2.56 10.47 6.52
N GLU A 293 1.53 9.95 5.86
CA GLU A 293 0.58 10.77 5.12
C GLU A 293 -0.24 11.68 6.05
N MET A 294 -0.67 11.15 7.17
CA MET A 294 -1.39 11.92 8.18
C MET A 294 -0.52 13.07 8.73
N ASN A 295 0.74 12.79 9.01
CA ASN A 295 1.70 13.80 9.46
C ASN A 295 1.94 14.87 8.38
N CYS A 296 2.06 14.49 7.11
CA CYS A 296 2.17 15.44 6.01
C CYS A 296 0.95 16.37 5.91
N ILE A 297 -0.27 15.84 6.13
CA ILE A 297 -1.50 16.64 6.14
C ILE A 297 -1.51 17.61 7.34
N THR A 298 -1.12 17.13 8.51
CA THR A 298 -1.05 17.95 9.74
C THR A 298 -0.08 19.11 9.56
N ASP A 299 1.12 18.86 9.04
CA ASP A 299 2.14 19.88 8.78
C ASP A 299 1.65 20.95 7.79
N LEU A 300 1.00 20.52 6.70
CA LEU A 300 0.45 21.43 5.69
C LEU A 300 -0.73 22.27 6.19
N LEU A 301 -1.50 21.78 7.17
CA LEU A 301 -2.67 22.46 7.72
C LEU A 301 -2.36 23.34 8.94
N ASN A 302 -1.12 23.42 9.40
CA ASN A 302 -0.74 24.16 10.60
C ASN A 302 -1.66 23.83 11.79
N ASP A 303 -1.67 22.57 12.23
CA ASP A 303 -2.42 22.05 13.39
C ASP A 303 -3.95 22.19 13.31
N LYS A 304 -4.53 22.29 12.13
CA LYS A 304 -5.99 22.35 11.96
C LYS A 304 -6.69 20.99 12.09
N LEU A 305 -5.93 19.91 12.17
CA LEU A 305 -6.44 18.56 12.31
C LEU A 305 -6.55 18.21 13.80
N GLU A 306 -7.78 18.09 14.31
CA GLU A 306 -8.06 17.79 15.72
C GLU A 306 -8.42 16.32 15.88
N LEU A 307 -7.79 15.62 16.83
CA LEU A 307 -8.07 14.23 17.13
C LEU A 307 -9.48 14.05 17.72
N VAL A 308 -10.29 13.18 17.12
CA VAL A 308 -11.61 12.79 17.61
C VAL A 308 -11.59 11.39 18.21
N ASN A 309 -10.98 10.42 17.49
CA ASN A 309 -10.83 9.04 17.98
C ASN A 309 -9.50 8.45 17.46
N ASP A 310 -8.58 8.19 18.38
CA ASP A 310 -7.24 7.69 18.06
C ASP A 310 -7.25 6.27 17.48
N THR A 311 -7.95 5.34 18.13
CA THR A 311 -8.01 3.94 17.70
C THR A 311 -8.56 3.77 16.29
N LYS A 312 -9.50 4.64 15.90
CA LYS A 312 -10.17 4.61 14.59
C LYS A 312 -9.59 5.63 13.62
N MET A 313 -8.53 6.30 14.00
CA MET A 313 -7.86 7.32 13.19
C MET A 313 -8.85 8.36 12.63
N ILE A 314 -9.77 8.84 13.47
CA ILE A 314 -10.76 9.85 13.12
C ILE A 314 -10.33 11.21 13.65
N TYR A 315 -10.31 12.17 12.77
CA TYR A 315 -9.94 13.55 13.04
C TYR A 315 -11.02 14.50 12.55
N SER A 316 -11.07 15.71 13.09
CA SER A 316 -11.89 16.79 12.56
C SER A 316 -11.01 17.86 11.93
N LEU A 317 -11.42 18.35 10.78
CA LEU A 317 -10.77 19.39 10.00
C LEU A 317 -11.70 20.60 9.93
N SER A 318 -11.24 21.77 10.37
CA SER A 318 -12.01 23.01 10.28
C SER A 318 -11.70 23.73 8.96
N LEU A 319 -12.68 23.81 8.09
CA LEU A 319 -12.55 24.40 6.75
C LEU A 319 -13.33 25.71 6.64
N PRO A 320 -12.80 26.74 5.94
CA PRO A 320 -13.56 27.96 5.66
C PRO A 320 -14.70 27.66 4.67
N ARG A 321 -15.91 28.09 4.97
CA ARG A 321 -17.04 27.97 4.06
C ARG A 321 -16.90 28.95 2.90
N LYS A 322 -16.73 28.45 1.68
CA LYS A 322 -16.64 29.27 0.47
C LYS A 322 -17.99 29.98 0.21
N GLY A 323 -17.94 31.27 -0.17
CA GLY A 323 -19.09 32.03 -0.63
C GLY A 323 -19.80 32.93 0.41
N TYR A 324 -19.28 33.02 1.64
CA TYR A 324 -19.81 33.92 2.67
C TYR A 324 -18.79 34.99 3.06
N SER A 325 -19.19 36.26 2.91
CA SER A 325 -18.29 37.38 3.15
C SER A 325 -18.26 37.93 4.55
N TYR A 326 -19.04 37.42 5.53
CA TYR A 326 -18.84 37.74 6.97
C TYR A 326 -20.04 37.29 7.84
N PRO A 327 -19.83 36.80 9.05
CA PRO A 327 -18.58 36.24 9.55
C PRO A 327 -18.21 34.95 8.84
N GLN A 328 -16.92 34.69 8.65
CA GLN A 328 -16.45 33.43 8.05
C GLN A 328 -16.95 32.25 8.92
N ARG A 329 -17.91 31.50 8.41
CA ARG A 329 -18.36 30.29 9.06
C ARG A 329 -17.40 29.16 8.69
N THR A 330 -16.88 28.49 9.70
CA THR A 330 -16.15 27.24 9.51
C THR A 330 -17.14 26.08 9.46
N ILE A 331 -16.88 25.11 8.59
CA ILE A 331 -17.53 23.80 8.58
C ILE A 331 -16.54 22.79 9.12
N LYS A 332 -17.02 21.77 9.83
CA LYS A 332 -16.20 20.64 10.26
C LYS A 332 -16.32 19.52 9.23
N GLN A 333 -15.18 18.97 8.85
CA GLN A 333 -15.11 17.72 8.12
C GLN A 333 -14.45 16.67 9.00
N PHE A 334 -15.15 15.57 9.24
CA PHE A 334 -14.61 14.42 9.94
C PHE A 334 -13.90 13.54 8.93
N VAL A 335 -12.64 13.23 9.21
CA VAL A 335 -11.76 12.49 8.30
C VAL A 335 -11.32 11.22 9.00
N GLN A 336 -11.56 10.08 8.39
CA GLN A 336 -11.07 8.79 8.87
C GLN A 336 -10.04 8.22 7.88
N PHE A 337 -8.89 7.83 8.40
CA PHE A 337 -7.77 7.33 7.59
C PHE A 337 -7.71 5.80 7.59
N PHE A 338 -7.48 5.22 6.41
CA PHE A 338 -7.43 3.77 6.22
C PHE A 338 -6.17 3.32 5.48
N GLY A 339 -5.51 2.27 6.01
CA GLY A 339 -4.47 1.52 5.30
C GLY A 339 -5.03 0.38 4.44
N ARG A 340 -6.29 -0.02 4.69
CA ARG A 340 -7.08 -1.01 3.96
C ARG A 340 -8.22 -0.38 3.19
N ILE A 341 -8.98 -1.20 2.48
CA ILE A 341 -10.26 -0.76 1.88
C ILE A 341 -11.30 -0.56 3.00
N PRO A 342 -11.96 0.61 3.08
CA PRO A 342 -13.09 0.83 3.98
C PRO A 342 -14.25 -0.11 3.64
N LYS A 343 -15.01 -0.51 4.67
CA LYS A 343 -16.22 -1.33 4.54
C LYS A 343 -17.46 -0.51 4.87
N GLN A 344 -18.66 -1.03 4.53
CA GLN A 344 -19.93 -0.38 4.87
C GLN A 344 -20.05 -0.09 6.37
N SER A 345 -19.60 -1.01 7.22
CA SER A 345 -19.59 -0.81 8.68
C SER A 345 -18.75 0.39 9.13
N ASP A 346 -17.66 0.68 8.43
CA ASP A 346 -16.82 1.85 8.69
C ASP A 346 -17.57 3.14 8.34
N ALA A 347 -18.29 3.16 7.22
CA ALA A 347 -19.12 4.29 6.80
C ALA A 347 -20.26 4.56 7.78
N ASP A 348 -20.95 3.52 8.25
CA ASP A 348 -22.04 3.63 9.21
C ASP A 348 -21.54 4.16 10.56
N GLU A 349 -20.36 3.75 10.99
CA GLU A 349 -19.72 4.24 12.19
C GLU A 349 -19.31 5.71 12.06
N LEU A 350 -18.67 6.08 10.96
CA LEU A 350 -18.28 7.47 10.69
C LEU A 350 -19.51 8.40 10.62
N LYS A 351 -20.63 7.93 10.05
CA LYS A 351 -21.92 8.66 10.09
C LYS A 351 -22.45 8.83 11.50
N SER A 352 -22.30 7.83 12.36
CA SER A 352 -22.69 7.93 13.78
C SER A 352 -21.85 8.98 14.51
N ILE A 353 -20.56 9.05 14.24
CA ILE A 353 -19.65 10.05 14.79
C ILE A 353 -20.01 11.45 14.27
N LEU A 354 -20.28 11.58 12.97
CA LEU A 354 -20.77 12.83 12.40
C LEU A 354 -22.03 13.30 13.14
N ALA A 355 -23.02 12.43 13.31
CA ALA A 355 -24.25 12.76 14.02
C ALA A 355 -24.04 13.18 15.48
N GLN A 356 -23.02 12.61 16.15
CA GLN A 356 -22.71 12.90 17.55
C GLN A 356 -21.95 14.22 17.73
N TYR A 357 -21.02 14.54 16.85
CA TYR A 357 -20.06 15.65 17.01
C TYR A 357 -20.30 16.82 16.05
N SER A 358 -21.22 16.67 15.10
CA SER A 358 -21.59 17.75 14.18
C SER A 358 -22.23 18.90 14.91
N SER A 359 -21.85 20.12 14.54
CA SER A 359 -22.41 21.38 15.05
C SER A 359 -23.22 22.15 13.99
N SER A 360 -23.21 21.66 12.76
CA SER A 360 -23.84 22.32 11.60
C SER A 360 -24.34 21.28 10.59
N GLU A 361 -25.45 21.59 9.92
CA GLU A 361 -25.97 20.80 8.79
C GLU A 361 -25.00 20.73 7.57
N PHE A 362 -23.97 21.58 7.57
CA PHE A 362 -22.94 21.62 6.53
C PHE A 362 -21.69 20.83 6.88
N ASP A 363 -21.63 20.29 8.10
CA ASP A 363 -20.53 19.41 8.49
C ASP A 363 -20.62 18.11 7.69
N SER A 364 -19.48 17.53 7.37
CA SER A 364 -19.38 16.35 6.51
C SER A 364 -18.39 15.36 7.05
N ALA A 365 -18.42 14.15 6.52
CA ALA A 365 -17.48 13.10 6.85
C ALA A 365 -16.91 12.47 5.58
N VAL A 366 -15.65 12.05 5.62
CA VAL A 366 -14.96 11.44 4.49
C VAL A 366 -14.02 10.33 4.97
N MET A 367 -13.97 9.25 4.22
CA MET A 367 -13.01 8.17 4.41
C MET A 367 -11.88 8.33 3.40
N LEU A 368 -10.64 8.28 3.87
CA LEU A 368 -9.45 8.43 3.06
C LEU A 368 -8.63 7.15 3.08
N SER A 369 -8.26 6.66 1.91
CA SER A 369 -7.42 5.48 1.75
C SER A 369 -6.39 5.70 0.63
N LYS A 370 -5.22 5.09 0.75
CA LYS A 370 -4.25 5.00 -0.34
C LYS A 370 -4.68 4.06 -1.46
N ARG A 371 -5.71 3.25 -1.21
CA ARG A 371 -6.29 2.36 -2.22
C ARG A 371 -7.06 3.20 -3.23
N VAL A 372 -6.67 3.10 -4.49
CA VAL A 372 -7.38 3.76 -5.59
C VAL A 372 -8.48 2.84 -6.07
N ILE A 373 -9.71 3.26 -5.88
CA ILE A 373 -10.89 2.55 -6.35
C ILE A 373 -11.73 3.55 -7.14
N THR A 374 -12.14 3.18 -8.34
CA THR A 374 -13.04 4.00 -9.14
C THR A 374 -14.48 3.90 -8.57
N ARG A 375 -15.27 4.96 -8.74
CA ARG A 375 -16.67 4.97 -8.26
C ARG A 375 -17.52 3.84 -8.86
N THR A 376 -17.19 3.39 -10.05
CA THR A 376 -17.88 2.29 -10.74
C THR A 376 -17.57 0.92 -10.17
N GLU A 377 -16.49 0.80 -9.39
CA GLU A 377 -16.01 -0.46 -8.80
C GLU A 377 -16.41 -0.62 -7.34
N TYR A 378 -17.10 0.36 -6.76
CA TYR A 378 -17.48 0.36 -5.35
C TYR A 378 -18.99 0.49 -5.18
N ASP A 379 -19.53 -0.10 -4.10
CA ASP A 379 -20.94 0.04 -3.73
C ASP A 379 -21.34 1.52 -3.62
N ASP A 380 -22.48 1.91 -4.17
CA ASP A 380 -22.95 3.30 -4.26
C ASP A 380 -22.92 4.05 -2.92
N ILE A 381 -23.13 3.35 -1.81
CA ILE A 381 -23.11 3.95 -0.47
C ILE A 381 -21.70 4.33 -0.01
N LEU A 382 -20.70 3.54 -0.39
CA LEU A 382 -19.30 3.82 -0.09
C LEU A 382 -18.70 4.83 -1.05
N SER A 383 -19.14 4.84 -2.31
CA SER A 383 -18.61 5.73 -3.34
C SER A 383 -18.77 7.21 -3.01
N ASP A 384 -19.84 7.60 -2.29
CA ASP A 384 -20.07 8.97 -1.88
C ASP A 384 -19.21 9.43 -0.69
N ASN A 385 -18.67 8.47 0.09
CA ASN A 385 -17.88 8.73 1.28
C ASN A 385 -16.42 8.28 1.16
N PHE A 386 -16.08 7.61 0.05
CA PHE A 386 -14.72 7.13 -0.23
C PHE A 386 -14.03 8.06 -1.21
N ASP A 387 -12.90 8.60 -0.78
CA ASP A 387 -12.01 9.36 -1.65
C ASP A 387 -10.58 8.82 -1.50
N ASP A 388 -9.81 8.89 -2.57
CA ASP A 388 -8.37 8.65 -2.52
C ASP A 388 -7.74 9.63 -1.52
N PHE A 389 -6.85 9.14 -0.68
CA PHE A 389 -6.21 9.85 0.42
C PHE A 389 -5.71 11.25 0.07
N TYR A 390 -5.27 11.43 -1.15
CA TYR A 390 -4.75 12.70 -1.66
C TYR A 390 -5.78 13.56 -2.34
N TYR A 391 -6.69 12.94 -3.09
CA TYR A 391 -7.61 13.65 -3.95
C TYR A 391 -8.52 14.57 -3.15
N THR A 392 -9.06 14.07 -2.04
CA THR A 392 -9.94 14.85 -1.17
C THR A 392 -9.20 16.01 -0.51
N TYR A 393 -8.01 15.77 -0.02
CA TYR A 393 -7.21 16.80 0.61
C TYR A 393 -6.93 17.98 -0.32
N PHE A 394 -6.47 17.72 -1.55
CA PHE A 394 -6.20 18.75 -2.54
C PHE A 394 -7.47 19.42 -3.09
N LYS A 395 -8.55 18.69 -3.20
CA LYS A 395 -9.86 19.23 -3.62
C LYS A 395 -10.33 20.36 -2.70
N TYR A 396 -10.14 20.25 -1.39
CA TYR A 396 -10.52 21.27 -0.43
C TYR A 396 -9.55 22.45 -0.35
N LEU A 397 -8.27 22.21 -0.54
CA LEU A 397 -7.24 23.26 -0.46
C LEU A 397 -7.02 24.01 -1.76
N LYS A 398 -6.99 23.33 -2.89
CA LYS A 398 -6.58 23.87 -4.18
C LYS A 398 -7.73 24.01 -5.20
N GLY A 399 -8.95 23.52 -4.88
CA GLY A 399 -10.07 23.44 -5.83
C GLY A 399 -9.98 22.20 -6.72
N ASN A 400 -10.95 22.04 -7.64
CA ASN A 400 -10.93 20.92 -8.58
C ASN A 400 -9.69 21.01 -9.47
N SER A 401 -9.02 19.89 -9.73
CA SER A 401 -7.98 19.81 -10.76
C SER A 401 -8.63 20.14 -12.09
N VAL A 402 -8.17 21.21 -12.72
CA VAL A 402 -8.55 21.53 -14.10
C VAL A 402 -7.52 20.86 -15.00
N ASP A 403 -7.96 20.31 -16.12
CA ASP A 403 -7.04 19.84 -17.15
C ASP A 403 -5.99 20.89 -17.45
N SER A 404 -4.74 20.57 -17.18
CA SER A 404 -3.62 21.47 -17.38
C SER A 404 -3.18 21.42 -18.84
N PRO A 405 -2.96 22.56 -19.50
CA PRO A 405 -2.40 22.60 -20.85
C PRO A 405 -0.91 22.26 -20.87
N TYR A 406 -0.28 22.15 -19.70
CA TYR A 406 1.17 22.00 -19.56
C TYR A 406 1.63 20.56 -19.67
N ASP A 407 2.86 20.42 -20.14
CA ASP A 407 3.54 19.16 -20.36
C ASP A 407 4.65 18.94 -19.31
N ILE A 408 4.74 17.74 -18.77
CA ILE A 408 5.86 17.30 -17.95
C ILE A 408 6.60 16.20 -18.70
N VAL A 409 7.93 16.36 -18.83
CA VAL A 409 8.78 15.42 -19.52
C VAL A 409 9.40 14.42 -18.55
N ILE A 410 9.23 13.14 -18.79
CA ILE A 410 10.00 12.08 -18.14
C ILE A 410 11.13 11.64 -19.05
N SER A 411 12.37 11.71 -18.55
CA SER A 411 13.58 11.23 -19.17
C SER A 411 14.14 10.04 -18.42
N GLY A 412 14.48 8.98 -19.12
CA GLY A 412 15.12 7.84 -18.50
C GLY A 412 15.03 6.54 -19.29
N ALA A 413 15.63 5.52 -18.71
CA ALA A 413 15.59 4.15 -19.19
C ALA A 413 15.97 3.19 -18.06
N PHE A 414 15.58 1.92 -18.16
CA PHE A 414 16.17 0.89 -17.31
C PHE A 414 17.64 0.72 -17.70
N PRO A 415 18.59 0.81 -16.75
CA PRO A 415 20.00 0.56 -17.01
C PRO A 415 20.25 -0.91 -17.35
N ASP A 416 21.22 -1.18 -18.23
CA ASP A 416 21.50 -2.54 -18.69
C ASP A 416 22.16 -3.43 -17.61
N SER A 417 22.78 -2.82 -16.59
CA SER A 417 23.63 -3.49 -15.60
C SER A 417 23.12 -3.49 -14.15
N ASP A 418 22.11 -2.69 -13.81
CA ASP A 418 21.74 -2.42 -12.42
C ASP A 418 20.39 -3.07 -12.07
N GLU A 419 20.39 -4.40 -11.93
CA GLU A 419 19.20 -5.16 -11.52
C GLU A 419 18.76 -4.85 -10.10
N ILE A 420 19.69 -4.39 -9.24
CA ILE A 420 19.43 -4.04 -7.83
C ILE A 420 18.39 -2.92 -7.72
N PHE A 421 18.39 -1.98 -8.66
CA PHE A 421 17.45 -0.84 -8.65
C PHE A 421 16.22 -1.03 -9.53
N LYS A 422 16.04 -2.19 -10.16
CA LYS A 422 14.93 -2.43 -11.10
C LYS A 422 13.56 -2.23 -10.44
N GLN A 423 13.39 -2.73 -9.21
CA GLN A 423 12.14 -2.55 -8.45
C GLN A 423 11.91 -1.08 -8.11
N ASN A 424 12.93 -0.39 -7.58
CA ASN A 424 12.85 1.02 -7.22
C ASN A 424 12.50 1.89 -8.44
N LEU A 425 13.14 1.64 -9.57
CA LEU A 425 12.89 2.37 -10.81
C LEU A 425 11.49 2.11 -11.35
N THR A 426 11.03 0.85 -11.34
CA THR A 426 9.66 0.46 -11.73
C THR A 426 8.64 1.22 -10.89
N TYR A 427 8.79 1.17 -9.57
CA TYR A 427 7.83 1.79 -8.67
C TYR A 427 7.88 3.32 -8.72
N SER A 428 9.06 3.90 -8.83
CA SER A 428 9.23 5.33 -9.03
C SER A 428 8.54 5.83 -10.30
N LEU A 429 8.75 5.14 -11.43
CA LEU A 429 8.10 5.50 -12.70
C LEU A 429 6.58 5.43 -12.60
N ILE A 430 6.02 4.39 -11.98
CA ILE A 430 4.58 4.26 -11.71
C ILE A 430 4.07 5.46 -10.90
N CYS A 431 4.76 5.82 -9.81
CA CYS A 431 4.34 6.93 -8.94
C CYS A 431 4.33 8.27 -9.69
N PHE A 432 5.37 8.56 -10.48
CA PHE A 432 5.42 9.81 -11.25
C PHE A 432 4.39 9.85 -12.38
N VAL A 433 4.21 8.76 -13.14
CA VAL A 433 3.16 8.68 -14.18
C VAL A 433 1.78 8.90 -13.58
N LYS A 434 1.49 8.22 -12.47
CA LYS A 434 0.22 8.34 -11.75
C LYS A 434 -0.03 9.77 -11.30
N GLU A 435 0.93 10.40 -10.63
CA GLU A 435 0.77 11.74 -10.07
C GLU A 435 0.65 12.82 -11.15
N ILE A 436 1.44 12.75 -12.23
CA ILE A 436 1.35 13.65 -13.38
C ILE A 436 -0.06 13.63 -13.99
N LEU A 437 -0.58 12.43 -14.27
CA LEU A 437 -1.87 12.27 -14.94
C LEU A 437 -3.06 12.62 -14.02
N LYS A 438 -3.01 12.23 -12.75
CA LYS A 438 -4.04 12.60 -11.76
C LYS A 438 -4.16 14.10 -11.56
N GLU A 439 -3.06 14.82 -11.63
CA GLU A 439 -3.03 16.25 -11.46
C GLU A 439 -3.33 17.03 -12.76
N GLY A 440 -3.75 16.31 -13.81
CA GLY A 440 -4.27 16.85 -15.07
C GLY A 440 -3.19 17.29 -16.07
N PHE A 441 -1.89 17.10 -15.78
CA PHE A 441 -0.81 17.39 -16.72
C PHE A 441 -0.74 16.38 -17.86
N ASN A 442 -0.13 16.78 -18.97
CA ASN A 442 0.24 15.85 -20.00
C ASN A 442 1.61 15.24 -19.69
N LEU A 443 1.74 13.96 -19.93
CA LEU A 443 3.00 13.22 -19.80
C LEU A 443 3.68 13.13 -21.17
N CYS A 444 4.93 13.59 -21.25
CA CYS A 444 5.73 13.51 -22.48
C CYS A 444 7.00 12.69 -22.23
N PHE A 445 7.40 11.86 -23.19
CA PHE A 445 8.63 11.09 -23.10
C PHE A 445 9.18 10.72 -24.47
N GLY A 446 10.50 10.45 -24.56
CA GLY A 446 11.12 9.88 -25.74
C GLY A 446 10.87 8.37 -25.82
N ALA A 447 10.58 7.86 -27.00
CA ALA A 447 10.24 6.46 -27.23
C ALA A 447 11.41 5.52 -26.88
N HIS A 448 11.65 5.27 -25.61
CA HIS A 448 12.62 4.27 -25.14
C HIS A 448 11.90 2.95 -24.85
N PRO A 449 12.27 1.83 -25.48
CA PRO A 449 11.53 0.58 -25.37
C PRO A 449 11.34 0.07 -23.95
N THR A 450 12.27 0.38 -23.03
CA THR A 450 12.20 -0.10 -21.65
C THR A 450 11.17 0.64 -20.77
N PHE A 451 10.83 1.90 -21.11
CA PHE A 451 9.87 2.71 -20.36
C PHE A 451 8.46 2.72 -20.96
N GLN A 452 8.37 2.67 -22.29
CA GLN A 452 7.11 2.92 -23.00
C GLN A 452 5.96 2.00 -22.53
N GLU A 453 6.21 0.71 -22.41
CA GLU A 453 5.17 -0.25 -22.03
C GLU A 453 4.65 -0.01 -20.61
N LEU A 454 5.55 0.27 -19.68
CA LEU A 454 5.18 0.57 -18.29
C LEU A 454 4.40 1.89 -18.18
N ILE A 455 4.77 2.91 -18.95
CA ILE A 455 4.04 4.17 -19.02
C ILE A 455 2.63 3.95 -19.57
N PHE A 456 2.48 3.24 -20.70
CA PHE A 456 1.17 3.00 -21.30
C PHE A 456 0.25 2.19 -20.38
N ASP A 457 0.75 1.10 -19.83
CA ASP A 457 -0.02 0.22 -18.96
C ASP A 457 -0.44 0.96 -17.67
N THR A 458 0.46 1.77 -17.10
CA THR A 458 0.14 2.61 -15.93
C THR A 458 -0.90 3.67 -16.28
N ALA A 459 -0.70 4.40 -17.37
CA ALA A 459 -1.59 5.48 -17.78
C ALA A 459 -3.02 4.99 -18.05
N LYS A 460 -3.15 3.83 -18.68
CA LYS A 460 -4.44 3.19 -18.97
C LYS A 460 -5.25 2.88 -17.71
N ILE A 461 -4.57 2.51 -16.60
CA ILE A 461 -5.22 2.23 -15.32
C ILE A 461 -5.59 3.54 -14.60
N VAL A 462 -4.76 4.59 -14.76
CA VAL A 462 -4.91 5.84 -14.00
C VAL A 462 -6.01 6.75 -14.56
N THR A 463 -6.20 6.79 -15.88
CA THR A 463 -7.17 7.70 -16.51
C THR A 463 -7.73 7.18 -17.83
N GLU A 464 -9.01 7.40 -18.07
CA GLU A 464 -9.69 6.97 -19.31
C GLU A 464 -9.19 7.71 -20.55
N ASN A 465 -8.84 8.99 -20.41
CA ASN A 465 -8.35 9.83 -21.53
C ASN A 465 -6.82 9.76 -21.72
N TYR A 466 -6.17 8.69 -21.27
CA TYR A 466 -4.71 8.53 -21.28
C TYR A 466 -4.10 8.68 -22.67
N VAL A 467 -4.79 8.29 -23.73
CA VAL A 467 -4.29 8.39 -25.12
C VAL A 467 -3.99 9.84 -25.50
N GLU A 468 -4.81 10.79 -25.05
CA GLU A 468 -4.62 12.22 -25.32
C GLU A 468 -3.58 12.85 -24.39
N LYS A 469 -3.50 12.35 -23.14
CA LYS A 469 -2.63 12.87 -22.10
C LYS A 469 -1.18 12.37 -22.19
N VAL A 470 -0.95 11.23 -22.84
CA VAL A 470 0.39 10.64 -23.01
C VAL A 470 0.93 10.92 -24.39
N LYS A 471 2.00 11.69 -24.49
CA LYS A 471 2.64 12.10 -25.76
C LYS A 471 4.02 11.42 -25.88
N MET A 472 4.17 10.55 -26.86
CA MET A 472 5.42 9.84 -27.14
C MET A 472 6.14 10.46 -28.33
N TYR A 473 7.35 10.96 -28.10
CA TYR A 473 8.22 11.51 -29.14
C TYR A 473 9.09 10.40 -29.73
N ILE A 474 9.02 10.20 -31.03
CA ILE A 474 9.70 9.11 -31.72
C ILE A 474 10.34 9.59 -33.02
N SER A 475 11.60 9.24 -33.23
CA SER A 475 12.28 9.59 -34.50
C SER A 475 12.05 8.51 -35.55
N ASN A 476 11.72 8.92 -36.75
CA ASN A 476 11.59 8.03 -37.91
C ASN A 476 12.93 7.47 -38.41
N TYR A 477 14.04 7.81 -37.74
CA TYR A 477 15.30 7.11 -37.88
C TYR A 477 15.23 5.66 -37.36
N PHE A 478 14.50 5.43 -36.24
CA PHE A 478 14.42 4.12 -35.60
C PHE A 478 13.18 3.32 -36.00
N VAL A 479 12.08 4.01 -36.30
CA VAL A 479 10.77 3.40 -36.52
C VAL A 479 10.12 4.02 -37.73
N SER A 480 9.66 3.20 -38.68
CA SER A 480 8.97 3.70 -39.87
C SER A 480 7.64 4.37 -39.52
N HIS A 481 7.21 5.31 -40.35
CA HIS A 481 5.93 6.04 -40.18
C HIS A 481 4.75 5.09 -39.92
N ASN A 482 4.61 4.02 -40.68
CA ASN A 482 3.54 3.04 -40.54
C ASN A 482 3.54 2.37 -39.14
N ASN A 483 4.72 2.08 -38.61
CA ASN A 483 4.85 1.48 -37.29
C ASN A 483 4.58 2.51 -36.16
N ILE A 484 4.87 3.79 -36.39
CA ILE A 484 4.53 4.87 -35.44
C ILE A 484 3.00 4.98 -35.31
N LEU A 485 2.25 4.80 -36.38
CA LEU A 485 0.79 4.84 -36.36
C LEU A 485 0.16 3.76 -35.47
N ASN A 486 0.84 2.63 -35.26
CA ASN A 486 0.37 1.55 -34.37
C ASN A 486 0.30 1.95 -32.89
N PHE A 487 0.90 3.08 -32.51
CA PHE A 487 0.81 3.59 -31.13
C PHE A 487 -0.40 4.49 -30.87
N LYS A 488 -1.19 4.84 -31.89
CA LYS A 488 -2.32 5.79 -31.77
C LYS A 488 -3.41 5.34 -30.79
N ASP A 489 -3.59 4.07 -30.59
CA ASP A 489 -4.55 3.51 -29.64
C ASP A 489 -4.03 3.51 -28.19
N ARG A 490 -2.75 3.87 -27.98
CA ARG A 490 -2.07 3.82 -26.69
C ARG A 490 -1.52 5.17 -26.21
N CYS A 491 -1.30 6.09 -27.13
CA CYS A 491 -0.79 7.43 -26.83
C CYS A 491 -0.98 8.36 -28.05
N THR A 492 -0.63 9.64 -27.89
CA THR A 492 -0.44 10.57 -29.00
C THR A 492 1.01 10.50 -29.47
N PRO A 493 1.32 9.78 -30.56
CA PRO A 493 2.69 9.70 -31.08
C PRO A 493 3.05 10.99 -31.84
N ILE A 494 4.20 11.56 -31.51
CA ILE A 494 4.79 12.73 -32.17
C ILE A 494 6.00 12.27 -32.97
N GLU A 495 5.84 12.24 -34.29
CA GLU A 495 6.92 11.84 -35.20
C GLU A 495 7.93 12.97 -35.39
N ILE A 496 9.21 12.64 -35.27
CA ILE A 496 10.34 13.55 -35.50
C ILE A 496 11.17 13.03 -36.68
N ASP A 497 11.40 13.92 -37.63
CA ASP A 497 12.17 13.58 -38.82
C ASP A 497 13.64 13.26 -38.46
N LYS A 498 14.19 12.26 -39.13
CA LYS A 498 15.60 11.96 -39.02
C LYS A 498 16.47 13.05 -39.65
N VAL A 499 17.63 13.29 -39.05
CA VAL A 499 18.60 14.28 -39.54
C VAL A 499 19.75 13.56 -40.21
N ASP A 500 19.98 13.87 -41.51
CA ASP A 500 21.11 13.38 -42.32
C ASP A 500 21.35 11.86 -42.24
N ASN A 501 20.32 11.09 -41.98
CA ASN A 501 20.39 9.65 -41.73
C ASN A 501 21.43 9.29 -40.64
N ASN A 502 21.68 10.21 -39.69
CA ASN A 502 22.63 10.10 -38.59
C ASN A 502 21.91 9.88 -37.28
N GLN A 503 22.28 8.83 -36.56
CA GLN A 503 21.64 8.46 -35.29
C GLN A 503 21.78 9.53 -34.21
N VAL A 504 22.99 10.06 -34.03
CA VAL A 504 23.27 11.07 -32.96
C VAL A 504 22.51 12.35 -33.23
N LEU A 505 22.55 12.87 -34.46
CA LEU A 505 21.84 14.08 -34.83
C LEU A 505 20.32 13.91 -34.74
N SER A 506 19.79 12.74 -35.11
CA SER A 506 18.37 12.43 -35.02
C SER A 506 17.89 12.34 -33.57
N LEU A 507 18.72 11.81 -32.63
CA LEU A 507 18.42 11.79 -31.21
C LEU A 507 18.48 13.20 -30.59
N THR A 508 19.48 14.00 -30.96
CA THR A 508 19.58 15.41 -30.53
C THR A 508 18.37 16.21 -30.97
N GLU A 509 17.92 16.06 -32.21
CA GLU A 509 16.71 16.75 -32.71
C GLU A 509 15.45 16.30 -31.97
N LEU A 510 15.30 15.00 -31.71
CA LEU A 510 14.21 14.46 -30.91
C LEU A 510 14.18 15.10 -29.52
N ARG A 511 15.32 15.17 -28.83
CA ARG A 511 15.43 15.75 -27.46
C ARG A 511 15.09 17.23 -27.46
N LYS A 512 15.53 18.00 -28.47
CA LYS A 512 15.16 19.40 -28.63
C LYS A 512 13.65 19.53 -28.82
N LYS A 513 13.03 18.81 -29.74
CA LYS A 513 11.59 18.84 -30.00
C LYS A 513 10.77 18.38 -28.79
N LEU A 514 11.30 17.48 -27.98
CA LEU A 514 10.64 17.03 -26.74
C LEU A 514 10.67 18.10 -25.65
N ILE A 515 11.75 18.85 -25.50
CA ILE A 515 11.99 19.71 -24.32
C ILE A 515 11.77 21.21 -24.62
N GLU A 516 12.20 21.72 -25.78
CA GLU A 516 12.24 23.18 -26.06
C GLU A 516 10.86 23.84 -26.33
N ARG A 517 9.75 23.22 -25.90
CA ARG A 517 8.39 23.74 -26.08
C ARG A 517 7.99 24.66 -24.92
N GLU A 518 7.26 25.72 -25.19
CA GLU A 518 6.81 26.72 -24.21
C GLU A 518 5.92 26.13 -23.11
N ASN A 519 5.16 25.07 -23.44
CA ASN A 519 4.27 24.41 -22.49
C ASN A 519 4.94 23.35 -21.62
N VAL A 520 6.26 23.09 -21.75
CA VAL A 520 6.99 22.18 -20.90
C VAL A 520 7.36 22.88 -19.59
N LYS A 521 6.88 22.36 -18.45
CA LYS A 521 7.08 22.95 -17.12
C LYS A 521 8.12 22.26 -16.27
N ALA A 522 8.51 21.01 -16.60
CA ALA A 522 9.57 20.32 -15.89
C ALA A 522 10.14 19.14 -16.69
N LEU A 523 11.39 18.78 -16.37
CA LEU A 523 12.06 17.56 -16.78
C LEU A 523 12.34 16.71 -15.54
N ILE A 524 11.81 15.48 -15.50
CA ILE A 524 12.02 14.51 -14.41
C ILE A 524 12.90 13.38 -14.94
N CYS A 525 14.06 13.16 -14.31
CA CYS A 525 15.05 12.18 -14.73
C CYS A 525 15.08 10.96 -13.80
N LEU A 526 14.92 9.76 -14.38
CA LEU A 526 14.80 8.47 -13.70
C LEU A 526 15.73 7.43 -14.32
N GLY A 527 16.67 6.86 -13.56
CA GLY A 527 17.57 5.81 -14.04
C GLY A 527 18.49 6.28 -15.18
N GLY A 528 18.37 5.66 -16.34
CA GLY A 528 19.20 5.97 -17.52
C GLY A 528 20.48 5.16 -17.61
N LYS A 529 20.96 4.94 -18.83
CA LYS A 529 22.16 4.16 -19.11
C LYS A 529 23.42 4.95 -18.78
N ILE A 530 24.32 4.32 -18.05
CA ILE A 530 25.68 4.85 -17.79
C ILE A 530 26.56 4.45 -18.97
N LYS A 531 27.30 5.41 -19.52
CA LYS A 531 28.24 5.16 -20.60
C LYS A 531 29.67 5.50 -20.17
N GLU A 532 30.66 4.83 -20.77
CA GLU A 532 32.07 5.14 -20.56
C GLU A 532 32.39 6.61 -20.89
N ASN A 533 31.83 7.08 -22.01
CA ASN A 533 31.89 8.50 -22.36
C ASN A 533 30.63 9.22 -21.86
N ARG A 534 30.74 9.94 -20.75
CA ARG A 534 29.64 10.66 -20.12
C ARG A 534 28.94 11.69 -21.02
N SER A 535 29.62 12.20 -22.05
CA SER A 535 29.03 13.14 -23.02
C SER A 535 28.03 12.48 -23.96
N GLU A 536 28.02 11.15 -24.03
CA GLU A 536 27.07 10.37 -24.84
C GLU A 536 25.82 9.91 -24.06
N GLU A 537 25.73 10.26 -22.77
CA GLU A 537 24.59 9.94 -21.93
C GLU A 537 23.40 10.85 -22.30
N GLY A 538 22.30 10.26 -22.80
CA GLY A 538 21.14 11.02 -23.27
C GLY A 538 20.54 11.96 -22.22
N ILE A 539 20.48 11.52 -20.97
CA ILE A 539 19.96 12.34 -19.86
C ILE A 539 20.78 13.62 -19.67
N ARG A 540 22.12 13.59 -19.81
CA ARG A 540 22.95 14.79 -19.67
C ARG A 540 22.68 15.82 -20.77
N GLU A 541 22.45 15.36 -21.99
CA GLU A 541 22.07 16.25 -23.11
C GLU A 541 20.68 16.87 -22.87
N GLU A 542 19.71 16.06 -22.41
CA GLU A 542 18.37 16.54 -22.07
C GLU A 542 18.38 17.58 -20.93
N ILE A 543 19.19 17.35 -19.90
CA ILE A 543 19.39 18.34 -18.81
C ILE A 543 20.03 19.63 -19.36
N ALA A 544 21.01 19.53 -20.23
CA ALA A 544 21.63 20.72 -20.83
C ALA A 544 20.63 21.54 -21.67
N ILE A 545 19.77 20.87 -22.42
CA ILE A 545 18.69 21.53 -23.17
C ILE A 545 17.70 22.18 -22.20
N ALA A 546 17.22 21.51 -21.19
CA ALA A 546 16.28 22.02 -20.21
C ALA A 546 16.86 23.26 -19.48
N LYS A 547 18.11 23.20 -19.02
CA LYS A 547 18.83 24.33 -18.41
C LYS A 547 18.90 25.53 -19.35
N SER A 548 19.19 25.33 -20.64
CA SER A 548 19.26 26.43 -21.61
C SER A 548 17.93 27.16 -21.82
N LYS A 549 16.82 26.52 -21.45
CA LYS A 549 15.44 27.05 -21.56
C LYS A 549 14.85 27.47 -20.21
N GLY A 550 15.61 27.37 -19.12
CA GLY A 550 15.11 27.66 -17.78
C GLY A 550 14.05 26.68 -17.27
N ILE A 551 13.99 25.46 -17.84
CA ILE A 551 13.05 24.43 -17.41
C ILE A 551 13.63 23.71 -16.20
N PRO A 552 12.92 23.65 -15.07
CA PRO A 552 13.41 22.99 -13.87
C PRO A 552 13.60 21.48 -14.08
N VAL A 553 14.70 20.95 -13.56
CA VAL A 553 15.08 19.53 -13.67
C VAL A 553 15.09 18.88 -12.30
N PHE A 554 14.40 17.76 -12.16
CA PHE A 554 14.35 16.94 -10.94
C PHE A 554 15.06 15.60 -11.17
N LEU A 555 16.01 15.28 -10.30
CA LEU A 555 16.84 14.08 -10.40
C LEU A 555 16.46 13.08 -9.32
N ILE A 556 15.88 11.94 -9.71
CA ILE A 556 15.56 10.85 -8.78
C ILE A 556 16.79 9.96 -8.66
N GLY A 557 17.58 10.20 -7.61
CA GLY A 557 18.90 9.57 -7.44
C GLY A 557 18.83 8.18 -6.81
N SER A 558 17.80 7.88 -6.04
CA SER A 558 17.65 6.59 -5.32
C SER A 558 17.30 5.39 -6.21
N VAL A 559 17.03 5.62 -7.50
CA VAL A 559 16.68 4.57 -8.47
C VAL A 559 17.87 4.02 -9.27
N GLY A 560 19.08 4.49 -8.99
CA GLY A 560 20.30 4.09 -9.71
C GLY A 560 20.44 4.74 -11.09
N GLY A 561 21.41 4.25 -11.87
CA GLY A 561 21.68 4.69 -13.22
C GLY A 561 22.28 6.11 -13.33
N CYS A 562 22.22 6.68 -14.55
CA CYS A 562 22.80 8.00 -14.85
C CYS A 562 22.19 9.12 -14.00
N SER A 563 20.89 9.10 -13.68
CA SER A 563 20.25 10.10 -12.82
C SER A 563 20.86 10.14 -11.41
N SER A 564 21.23 8.96 -10.86
CA SER A 564 21.89 8.85 -9.56
C SER A 564 23.29 9.48 -9.55
N GLU A 565 24.09 9.21 -10.58
CA GLU A 565 25.43 9.81 -10.71
C GLU A 565 25.35 11.33 -10.84
N ILE A 566 24.43 11.83 -11.65
CA ILE A 566 24.24 13.27 -11.83
C ILE A 566 23.76 13.92 -10.52
N ALA A 567 22.79 13.32 -9.83
CA ALA A 567 22.33 13.81 -8.53
C ALA A 567 23.45 13.84 -7.47
N LYS A 568 24.37 12.87 -7.52
CA LYS A 568 25.57 12.86 -6.67
C LYS A 568 26.48 14.02 -7.02
N ASP A 569 26.77 14.24 -8.31
CA ASP A 569 27.64 15.33 -8.78
C ASP A 569 27.12 16.71 -8.32
N TYR A 570 25.79 16.99 -8.44
CA TYR A 570 25.17 18.24 -8.00
C TYR A 570 25.19 18.39 -6.46
N SER A 571 24.92 17.30 -5.75
CA SER A 571 24.95 17.29 -4.28
C SER A 571 26.35 17.55 -3.71
N GLU A 572 27.39 16.98 -4.31
CA GLU A 572 28.79 17.18 -3.87
C GLU A 572 29.29 18.61 -4.14
N LYS A 573 28.79 19.25 -5.19
CA LYS A 573 29.11 20.62 -5.54
C LYS A 573 28.24 21.66 -4.83
N GLY A 574 27.13 21.27 -4.24
CA GLY A 574 26.15 22.17 -3.61
C GLY A 574 25.50 23.17 -4.58
N ASN A 575 25.34 22.78 -5.85
CA ASN A 575 24.88 23.70 -6.90
C ASN A 575 23.52 23.30 -7.51
N TRP A 576 22.57 22.82 -6.69
CA TRP A 576 21.21 22.45 -7.12
C TRP A 576 20.47 23.58 -7.84
N SER A 577 20.72 24.84 -7.45
CA SER A 577 20.12 26.02 -8.09
C SER A 577 20.46 26.18 -9.57
N GLU A 578 21.42 25.44 -10.10
CA GLU A 578 21.70 25.42 -11.55
C GLU A 578 20.64 24.64 -12.35
N ILE A 579 19.83 23.79 -11.69
CA ILE A 579 18.86 22.91 -12.36
C ILE A 579 17.42 23.16 -11.94
N ASN A 580 17.18 23.67 -10.73
CA ASN A 580 15.87 24.10 -10.28
C ASN A 580 15.98 25.05 -9.09
N ASP A 581 14.91 25.83 -8.80
CA ASP A 581 14.83 26.75 -7.66
C ASP A 581 14.12 26.09 -6.44
N ALA A 582 13.95 24.77 -6.43
CA ALA A 582 13.42 24.05 -5.31
C ALA A 582 14.38 24.03 -4.12
N SER A 583 13.86 23.79 -2.92
CA SER A 583 14.71 23.75 -1.72
C SER A 583 15.78 22.65 -1.81
N GLU A 584 16.89 22.87 -1.12
CA GLU A 584 17.97 21.88 -1.04
C GLU A 584 17.48 20.59 -0.38
N GLU A 585 16.59 20.70 0.63
CA GLU A 585 15.98 19.56 1.32
C GLU A 585 15.18 18.70 0.34
N LEU A 586 14.40 19.32 -0.56
CA LEU A 586 13.67 18.56 -1.59
C LEU A 586 14.64 17.80 -2.50
N ASN A 587 15.66 18.47 -3.03
CA ASN A 587 16.64 17.85 -3.92
C ASN A 587 17.42 16.70 -3.23
N ILE A 588 17.79 16.88 -1.96
CA ILE A 588 18.42 15.82 -1.15
C ILE A 588 17.45 14.66 -0.90
N SER A 589 16.17 14.94 -0.65
CA SER A 589 15.16 13.91 -0.47
C SER A 589 14.95 13.08 -1.74
N LEU A 590 14.92 13.70 -2.91
CA LEU A 590 14.83 13.02 -4.21
C LEU A 590 16.06 12.15 -4.51
N LYS A 591 17.25 12.60 -4.07
CA LYS A 591 18.49 11.85 -4.24
C LYS A 591 18.55 10.57 -3.40
N LYS A 592 18.00 10.59 -2.17
CA LYS A 592 18.17 9.51 -1.17
C LYS A 592 16.89 8.76 -0.83
N GLY A 593 15.74 9.42 -0.96
CA GLY A 593 14.45 8.89 -0.52
C GLY A 593 13.96 7.75 -1.38
N ILE A 594 13.37 6.75 -0.74
CA ILE A 594 12.74 5.59 -1.37
C ILE A 594 11.20 5.65 -1.34
N ASP A 595 10.63 6.66 -0.70
CA ASP A 595 9.21 6.97 -0.77
C ASP A 595 8.90 7.74 -2.05
N TYR A 596 8.69 7.00 -3.14
CA TYR A 596 8.47 7.58 -4.46
C TYR A 596 7.10 8.24 -4.62
N LYS A 597 6.10 7.87 -3.81
CA LYS A 597 4.80 8.54 -3.79
C LYS A 597 4.95 9.96 -3.26
N LYS A 598 5.61 10.09 -2.11
CA LYS A 598 5.93 11.40 -1.51
C LYS A 598 6.79 12.24 -2.46
N SER A 599 7.82 11.63 -3.05
CA SER A 599 8.70 12.30 -4.02
C SER A 599 7.95 12.83 -5.23
N ALA A 600 7.10 12.00 -5.85
CA ALA A 600 6.29 12.40 -7.01
C ALA A 600 5.36 13.57 -6.65
N ARG A 601 4.68 13.49 -5.50
CA ARG A 601 3.79 14.56 -5.06
C ARG A 601 4.52 15.86 -4.80
N LEU A 602 5.61 15.84 -4.04
CA LEU A 602 6.37 17.07 -3.73
C LEU A 602 6.85 17.77 -5.01
N VAL A 603 7.31 16.99 -6.00
CA VAL A 603 7.73 17.52 -7.30
C VAL A 603 6.54 18.12 -8.06
N ILE A 604 5.41 17.41 -8.14
CA ILE A 604 4.22 17.91 -8.86
C ILE A 604 3.60 19.11 -8.17
N ASP A 605 3.59 19.16 -6.84
CA ASP A 605 3.13 20.34 -6.09
C ASP A 605 4.01 21.57 -6.35
N TYR A 606 5.34 21.38 -6.39
CA TYR A 606 6.25 22.45 -6.78
C TYR A 606 5.96 22.95 -8.21
N ILE A 607 5.79 22.04 -9.17
CA ILE A 607 5.48 22.39 -10.57
C ILE A 607 4.15 23.18 -10.66
N LYS A 608 3.14 22.78 -9.87
CA LYS A 608 1.87 23.51 -9.79
C LYS A 608 2.03 24.93 -9.26
N GLN A 609 2.89 25.13 -8.26
CA GLN A 609 3.14 26.45 -7.70
C GLN A 609 3.74 27.39 -8.76
N ILE A 610 4.82 26.97 -9.42
CA ILE A 610 5.47 27.79 -10.46
C ILE A 610 4.58 28.01 -11.69
N SER A 611 3.70 27.05 -12.03
CA SER A 611 2.77 27.17 -13.16
C SER A 611 1.59 28.14 -12.90
N LYS A 612 1.37 28.56 -11.65
CA LYS A 612 0.33 29.53 -11.27
C LYS A 612 0.85 30.97 -11.19
N GLU A 613 2.15 31.14 -11.07
CA GLU A 613 2.80 32.45 -10.99
C GLU A 613 3.04 33.10 -12.38
N GLU A 614 2.86 32.32 -13.45
CA GLU A 614 2.82 32.76 -14.84
C GLU A 614 1.38 32.98 -15.32
#